data_e5ed23768d1a634260b210161a92693e
#
_entry.id   e5ed23768d1a634260b210161a92693e
#
_cell.length_a   1.000
_cell.length_b   1.000
_cell.length_c   1.000
_cell.angle_alpha   90.00
_cell.angle_beta   90.00
_cell.angle_gamma   90.00
#
_symmetry.space_group_name_H-M   'P 1'
#
loop_
_entity.id
_entity.type
_entity.pdbx_description
1 polymer ?
#
loop_
_entity_poly.entity_id
_entity_poly.type
_entity_poly.pdbx_seq_one_letter_code
_entity_poly.pdbx_strand_id
1 'polypeptide(L)'
;MSDNYTAIKMFDAGVAAYLRGDFKASINLFSQALNHDSKFALAYSSRGAAHLKSSHTKKAISDFNRAIRLNPNYARAHHLRGLAYERMGNFAGAYLNFDRALEVDPDLAVAYRKRDCVLDNRVDDCIEIEDLEMADHLAAIRVALFAAEREAA
;
A
#
# COMPACT_ATOMS: atom_id res chain seq x y z
N MET A 1 24.54 -11.97 8.38
CA MET A 1 23.67 -10.80 8.21
C MET A 1 22.25 -11.24 8.38
N SER A 2 21.45 -10.48 9.09
CA SER A 2 20.10 -10.91 9.44
C SER A 2 19.20 -10.95 8.21
N ASP A 3 18.27 -11.90 8.21
CA ASP A 3 17.20 -11.99 7.21
C ASP A 3 16.45 -10.67 7.06
N ASN A 4 16.36 -9.89 8.14
CA ASN A 4 15.75 -8.56 8.16
C ASN A 4 16.45 -7.56 7.22
N TYR A 5 17.78 -7.53 7.20
CA TYR A 5 18.51 -6.65 6.27
C TYR A 5 18.23 -7.02 4.80
N THR A 6 18.21 -8.31 4.50
CA THR A 6 17.87 -8.79 3.16
C THR A 6 16.44 -8.46 2.78
N ALA A 7 15.48 -8.61 3.72
CA ALA A 7 14.10 -8.22 3.51
C ALA A 7 13.95 -6.74 3.16
N ILE A 8 14.62 -5.85 3.89
CA ILE A 8 14.60 -4.40 3.62
C ILE A 8 15.19 -4.08 2.26
N LYS A 9 16.31 -4.71 1.89
CA LYS A 9 16.96 -4.51 0.60
C LYS A 9 16.06 -4.94 -0.57
N MET A 10 15.40 -6.09 -0.45
CA MET A 10 14.45 -6.57 -1.45
C MET A 10 13.23 -5.66 -1.52
N PHE A 11 12.74 -5.19 -0.38
CA PHE A 11 11.65 -4.22 -0.30
C PHE A 11 12.00 -2.92 -1.02
N ASP A 12 13.16 -2.33 -0.75
CA ASP A 12 13.61 -1.10 -1.42
C ASP A 12 13.71 -1.27 -2.95
N ALA A 13 14.25 -2.38 -3.41
CA ALA A 13 14.29 -2.70 -4.84
C ALA A 13 12.88 -2.84 -5.43
N GLY A 14 11.94 -3.42 -4.67
CA GLY A 14 10.54 -3.53 -5.04
C GLY A 14 9.86 -2.17 -5.18
N VAL A 15 10.12 -1.25 -4.26
CA VAL A 15 9.64 0.15 -4.35
C VAL A 15 10.20 0.84 -5.58
N ALA A 16 11.49 0.70 -5.85
CA ALA A 16 12.10 1.27 -7.04
C ALA A 16 11.47 0.74 -8.34
N ALA A 17 11.17 -0.56 -8.40
CA ALA A 17 10.47 -1.16 -9.53
C ALA A 17 9.03 -0.61 -9.67
N TYR A 18 8.31 -0.46 -8.56
CA TYR A 18 6.98 0.12 -8.52
C TYR A 18 6.98 1.55 -9.10
N LEU A 19 7.90 2.39 -8.66
CA LEU A 19 8.03 3.78 -9.11
C LEU A 19 8.37 3.90 -10.60
N ARG A 20 9.04 2.89 -11.18
CA ARG A 20 9.29 2.80 -12.63
C ARG A 20 8.09 2.26 -13.42
N GLY A 21 7.02 1.83 -12.75
CA GLY A 21 5.88 1.19 -13.39
C GLY A 21 6.08 -0.30 -13.72
N ASP A 22 7.18 -0.91 -13.28
CA ASP A 22 7.41 -2.35 -13.44
C ASP A 22 6.77 -3.14 -12.28
N PHE A 23 5.45 -3.25 -12.34
CA PHE A 23 4.67 -3.87 -11.27
C PHE A 23 4.93 -5.36 -11.13
N LYS A 24 5.27 -6.06 -12.23
CA LYS A 24 5.62 -7.47 -12.19
C LYS A 24 6.91 -7.71 -11.41
N ALA A 25 7.96 -6.93 -11.70
CA ALA A 25 9.21 -6.99 -10.95
C ALA A 25 9.00 -6.58 -9.49
N SER A 26 8.19 -5.55 -9.24
CA SER A 26 7.84 -5.08 -7.91
C SER A 26 7.18 -6.17 -7.07
N ILE A 27 6.17 -6.85 -7.60
CA ILE A 27 5.49 -7.99 -6.93
C ILE A 27 6.49 -9.10 -6.57
N ASN A 28 7.39 -9.45 -7.48
CA ASN A 28 8.40 -10.46 -7.25
C ASN A 28 9.36 -10.06 -6.11
N LEU A 29 9.85 -8.83 -6.13
CA LEU A 29 10.78 -8.31 -5.12
C LEU A 29 10.13 -8.19 -3.74
N PHE A 30 8.87 -7.72 -3.66
CA PHE A 30 8.14 -7.72 -2.39
C PHE A 30 7.88 -9.15 -1.88
N SER A 31 7.65 -10.11 -2.77
CA SER A 31 7.50 -11.51 -2.40
C SER A 31 8.80 -12.10 -1.84
N GLN A 32 9.95 -11.73 -2.43
CA GLN A 32 11.26 -12.10 -1.87
C GLN A 32 11.47 -11.46 -0.49
N ALA A 33 11.12 -10.18 -0.31
CA ALA A 33 11.19 -9.54 1.00
C ALA A 33 10.36 -10.30 2.05
N LEU A 34 9.15 -10.73 1.70
CA LEU A 34 8.25 -11.49 2.57
C LEU A 34 8.72 -12.92 2.85
N ASN A 35 9.54 -13.51 1.99
CA ASN A 35 10.20 -14.79 2.26
C ASN A 35 11.26 -14.65 3.37
N HIS A 36 11.93 -13.51 3.45
CA HIS A 36 12.92 -13.21 4.49
C HIS A 36 12.28 -12.69 5.79
N ASP A 37 11.19 -11.92 5.69
CA ASP A 37 10.41 -11.44 6.82
C ASP A 37 8.90 -11.57 6.56
N SER A 38 8.31 -12.63 7.03
CA SER A 38 6.87 -12.92 6.89
C SER A 38 5.95 -12.02 7.73
N LYS A 39 6.53 -11.16 8.58
CA LYS A 39 5.80 -10.18 9.42
C LYS A 39 5.96 -8.75 8.91
N PHE A 40 6.52 -8.55 7.74
CA PHE A 40 6.76 -7.24 7.15
C PHE A 40 5.44 -6.66 6.59
N ALA A 41 4.63 -6.06 7.46
CA ALA A 41 3.30 -5.52 7.11
C ALA A 41 3.35 -4.54 5.92
N LEU A 42 4.37 -3.70 5.88
CA LEU A 42 4.57 -2.73 4.80
C LEU A 42 4.80 -3.41 3.44
N ALA A 43 5.53 -4.53 3.41
CA ALA A 43 5.76 -5.28 2.18
C ALA A 43 4.47 -5.92 1.65
N TYR A 44 3.60 -6.43 2.53
CA TYR A 44 2.27 -6.89 2.13
C TYR A 44 1.45 -5.77 1.51
N SER A 45 1.37 -4.61 2.18
CA SER A 45 0.62 -3.46 1.69
C SER A 45 1.14 -2.97 0.33
N SER A 46 2.45 -2.88 0.17
CA SER A 46 3.11 -2.44 -1.07
C SER A 46 2.91 -3.45 -2.21
N ARG A 47 2.97 -4.76 -1.91
CA ARG A 47 2.68 -5.80 -2.90
C ARG A 47 1.20 -5.77 -3.32
N GLY A 48 0.31 -5.55 -2.37
CA GLY A 48 -1.11 -5.33 -2.64
C GLY A 48 -1.36 -4.16 -3.58
N ALA A 49 -0.66 -3.03 -3.37
CA ALA A 49 -0.73 -1.87 -4.27
C ALA A 49 -0.25 -2.24 -5.69
N ALA A 50 0.85 -2.97 -5.82
CA ALA A 50 1.34 -3.44 -7.12
C ALA A 50 0.37 -4.42 -7.80
N HIS A 51 -0.30 -5.28 -7.01
CA HIS A 51 -1.38 -6.13 -7.53
C HIS A 51 -2.58 -5.31 -8.03
N LEU A 52 -2.97 -4.24 -7.35
CA LEU A 52 -4.02 -3.33 -7.84
C LEU A 52 -3.64 -2.70 -9.18
N LYS A 53 -2.40 -2.23 -9.32
CA LYS A 53 -1.90 -1.69 -10.59
C LYS A 53 -1.91 -2.71 -11.71
N SER A 54 -1.74 -3.98 -11.39
CA SER A 54 -1.79 -5.10 -12.34
C SER A 54 -3.21 -5.67 -12.52
N SER A 55 -4.24 -5.02 -12.00
CA SER A 55 -5.64 -5.47 -12.04
C SER A 55 -5.92 -6.79 -11.31
N HIS A 56 -5.03 -7.21 -10.44
CA HIS A 56 -5.18 -8.42 -9.61
C HIS A 56 -5.86 -8.07 -8.27
N THR A 57 -7.09 -7.56 -8.33
CA THR A 57 -7.79 -6.98 -7.18
C THR A 57 -7.97 -7.95 -6.00
N LYS A 58 -8.30 -9.22 -6.27
CA LYS A 58 -8.47 -10.23 -5.21
C LYS A 58 -7.16 -10.53 -4.47
N LYS A 59 -6.03 -10.58 -5.19
CA LYS A 59 -4.70 -10.76 -4.57
C LYS A 59 -4.32 -9.55 -3.74
N ALA A 60 -4.65 -8.34 -4.21
CA ALA A 60 -4.45 -7.11 -3.48
C ALA A 60 -5.21 -7.12 -2.15
N ILE A 61 -6.50 -7.48 -2.14
CA ILE A 61 -7.30 -7.58 -0.91
C ILE A 61 -6.69 -8.57 0.08
N SER A 62 -6.23 -9.72 -0.40
CA SER A 62 -5.55 -10.72 0.46
C SER A 62 -4.31 -10.14 1.13
N ASP A 63 -3.50 -9.39 0.40
CA ASP A 63 -2.31 -8.74 0.91
C ASP A 63 -2.66 -7.62 1.92
N PHE A 64 -3.66 -6.79 1.63
CA PHE A 64 -4.11 -5.76 2.59
C PHE A 64 -4.69 -6.38 3.86
N ASN A 65 -5.44 -7.46 3.75
CA ASN A 65 -5.93 -8.19 4.92
C ASN A 65 -4.77 -8.71 5.79
N ARG A 66 -3.70 -9.18 5.18
CA ARG A 66 -2.51 -9.63 5.92
C ARG A 66 -1.80 -8.46 6.59
N ALA A 67 -1.61 -7.35 5.88
CA ALA A 67 -1.01 -6.14 6.43
C ALA A 67 -1.79 -5.60 7.64
N ILE A 68 -3.12 -5.56 7.55
CA ILE A 68 -4.01 -5.08 8.62
C ILE A 68 -3.99 -6.03 9.83
N ARG A 69 -3.92 -7.35 9.62
CA ARG A 69 -3.77 -8.31 10.74
C ARG A 69 -2.46 -8.11 11.48
N LEU A 70 -1.38 -7.81 10.77
CA LEU A 70 -0.08 -7.54 11.38
C LEU A 70 -0.02 -6.17 12.06
N ASN A 71 -0.66 -5.17 11.49
CA ASN A 71 -0.76 -3.82 12.04
C ASN A 71 -2.17 -3.25 11.83
N PRO A 72 -3.09 -3.43 12.79
CA PRO A 72 -4.47 -2.92 12.70
C PRO A 72 -4.57 -1.40 12.59
N ASN A 73 -3.54 -0.67 13.01
CA ASN A 73 -3.46 0.80 12.95
C ASN A 73 -2.73 1.32 11.72
N TYR A 74 -2.60 0.50 10.69
CA TYR A 74 -2.00 0.92 9.43
C TYR A 74 -3.08 1.57 8.54
N ALA A 75 -3.30 2.87 8.73
CA ALA A 75 -4.36 3.64 8.06
C ALA A 75 -4.32 3.49 6.53
N ARG A 76 -3.12 3.54 5.95
CA ARG A 76 -2.97 3.42 4.49
C ARG A 76 -3.37 2.03 3.96
N ALA A 77 -3.18 0.97 4.72
CA ALA A 77 -3.64 -0.37 4.31
C ALA A 77 -5.17 -0.46 4.28
N HIS A 78 -5.86 0.17 5.22
CA HIS A 78 -7.31 0.32 5.18
C HIS A 78 -7.76 1.11 3.95
N HIS A 79 -7.10 2.25 3.68
CA HIS A 79 -7.37 3.07 2.49
C HIS A 79 -7.21 2.26 1.19
N LEU A 80 -6.08 1.59 1.01
CA LEU A 80 -5.79 0.77 -0.18
C LEU A 80 -6.79 -0.38 -0.36
N ARG A 81 -7.23 -1.00 0.74
CA ARG A 81 -8.27 -2.01 0.67
C ARG A 81 -9.62 -1.40 0.24
N GLY A 82 -9.92 -0.18 0.68
CA GLY A 82 -11.06 0.58 0.20
C GLY A 82 -11.04 0.77 -1.31
N LEU A 83 -9.88 1.14 -1.87
CA LEU A 83 -9.71 1.25 -3.32
C LEU A 83 -9.94 -0.07 -4.05
N ALA A 84 -9.48 -1.18 -3.47
CA ALA A 84 -9.72 -2.49 -4.04
C ALA A 84 -11.22 -2.82 -4.09
N TYR A 85 -11.97 -2.52 -3.03
CA TYR A 85 -13.43 -2.68 -3.02
C TYR A 85 -14.13 -1.78 -4.01
N GLU A 86 -13.69 -0.52 -4.14
CA GLU A 86 -14.21 0.42 -5.13
C GLU A 86 -14.06 -0.14 -6.56
N ARG A 87 -12.90 -0.67 -6.91
CA ARG A 87 -12.63 -1.30 -8.22
C ARG A 87 -13.49 -2.53 -8.48
N MET A 88 -13.95 -3.19 -7.43
CA MET A 88 -14.91 -4.30 -7.53
C MET A 88 -16.37 -3.84 -7.60
N GLY A 89 -16.63 -2.55 -7.55
CA GLY A 89 -17.98 -1.99 -7.49
C GLY A 89 -18.63 -2.10 -6.11
N ASN A 90 -17.90 -2.53 -5.08
CA ASN A 90 -18.40 -2.57 -3.71
C ASN A 90 -18.16 -1.21 -3.02
N PHE A 91 -18.97 -0.22 -3.34
CA PHE A 91 -18.85 1.14 -2.82
C PHE A 91 -19.13 1.24 -1.33
N ALA A 92 -20.05 0.43 -0.79
CA ALA A 92 -20.30 0.36 0.64
C ALA A 92 -19.06 -0.14 1.41
N GLY A 93 -18.41 -1.20 0.92
CA GLY A 93 -17.16 -1.70 1.47
C GLY A 93 -16.02 -0.70 1.35
N ALA A 94 -15.92 0.00 0.23
CA ALA A 94 -14.95 1.08 0.02
C ALA A 94 -15.12 2.20 1.04
N TYR A 95 -16.32 2.72 1.20
CA TYR A 95 -16.62 3.77 2.18
C TYR A 95 -16.21 3.37 3.60
N LEU A 96 -16.60 2.17 4.05
CA LEU A 96 -16.25 1.68 5.40
C LEU A 96 -14.73 1.60 5.61
N ASN A 97 -13.98 1.22 4.58
CA ASN A 97 -12.52 1.15 4.66
C ASN A 97 -11.88 2.54 4.67
N PHE A 98 -12.38 3.50 3.89
CA PHE A 98 -11.92 4.89 3.95
C PHE A 98 -12.25 5.53 5.30
N ASP A 99 -13.43 5.28 5.83
CA ASP A 99 -13.82 5.76 7.16
C ASP A 99 -12.93 5.16 8.25
N ARG A 100 -12.64 3.87 8.19
CA ARG A 100 -11.69 3.22 9.10
C ARG A 100 -10.28 3.77 9.01
N ALA A 101 -9.81 4.08 7.79
CA ALA A 101 -8.51 4.74 7.61
C ALA A 101 -8.45 6.09 8.31
N LEU A 102 -9.54 6.87 8.25
CA LEU A 102 -9.66 8.17 8.91
C LEU A 102 -9.82 8.09 10.43
N GLU A 103 -10.43 7.03 10.95
CA GLU A 103 -10.46 6.76 12.40
C GLU A 103 -9.04 6.52 12.94
N VAL A 104 -8.20 5.83 12.17
CA VAL A 104 -6.80 5.54 12.55
C VAL A 104 -5.90 6.76 12.35
N ASP A 105 -6.04 7.45 11.23
CA ASP A 105 -5.29 8.65 10.87
C ASP A 105 -6.23 9.73 10.32
N PRO A 106 -6.70 10.65 11.21
CA PRO A 106 -7.61 11.72 10.80
C PRO A 106 -7.02 12.70 9.77
N ASP A 107 -5.70 12.75 9.66
CA ASP A 107 -4.99 13.66 8.74
C ASP A 107 -4.71 13.03 7.36
N LEU A 108 -5.18 11.82 7.12
CA LEU A 108 -4.98 11.12 5.86
C LEU A 108 -5.85 11.74 4.74
N ALA A 109 -5.35 12.81 4.12
CA ALA A 109 -6.06 13.62 3.13
C ALA A 109 -6.62 12.79 1.96
N VAL A 110 -5.87 11.78 1.50
CA VAL A 110 -6.30 10.91 0.39
C VAL A 110 -7.58 10.14 0.72
N ALA A 111 -7.72 9.68 1.98
CA ALA A 111 -8.91 8.96 2.42
C ALA A 111 -10.15 9.86 2.49
N TYR A 112 -10.00 11.12 2.88
CA TYR A 112 -11.10 12.09 2.83
C TYR A 112 -11.60 12.30 1.41
N ARG A 113 -10.68 12.60 0.48
CA ARG A 113 -11.05 12.83 -0.92
C ARG A 113 -11.75 11.62 -1.52
N LYS A 114 -11.24 10.42 -1.27
CA LYS A 114 -11.84 9.18 -1.78
C LYS A 114 -13.19 8.87 -1.16
N ARG A 115 -13.35 9.07 0.14
CA ARG A 115 -14.63 8.92 0.81
C ARG A 115 -15.68 9.86 0.21
N ASP A 116 -15.31 11.11 0.00
CA ASP A 116 -16.21 12.12 -0.57
C ASP A 116 -16.54 11.81 -2.04
N CYS A 117 -15.58 11.33 -2.83
CA CYS A 117 -15.82 10.88 -4.21
C CYS A 117 -16.82 9.71 -4.28
N VAL A 118 -16.74 8.76 -3.36
CA VAL A 118 -17.70 7.65 -3.27
C VAL A 118 -19.09 8.15 -2.93
N LEU A 119 -19.21 9.08 -1.97
CA LEU A 119 -20.49 9.69 -1.58
C LEU A 119 -21.13 10.48 -2.71
N ASP A 120 -20.33 11.22 -3.48
CA ASP A 120 -20.79 12.06 -4.58
C ASP A 120 -20.91 11.31 -5.92
N ASN A 121 -20.60 10.02 -5.93
CA ASN A 121 -20.55 9.18 -7.14
C ASN A 121 -19.61 9.72 -8.23
N ARG A 122 -18.48 10.34 -7.84
CA ARG A 122 -17.45 10.93 -8.71
C ARG A 122 -16.13 10.15 -8.68
N VAL A 123 -16.21 8.84 -8.71
CA VAL A 123 -15.08 7.94 -8.52
C VAL A 123 -13.98 8.15 -9.56
N ASP A 124 -14.37 8.41 -10.83
CA ASP A 124 -13.43 8.56 -11.94
C ASP A 124 -12.54 9.81 -11.83
N ASP A 125 -13.04 10.87 -11.19
CA ASP A 125 -12.31 12.15 -11.05
C ASP A 125 -11.14 12.08 -10.05
N CYS A 126 -11.06 11.01 -9.25
CA CYS A 126 -10.10 10.89 -8.16
C CYS A 126 -8.96 9.90 -8.42
N ILE A 127 -8.90 9.26 -9.58
CA ILE A 127 -7.95 8.18 -9.88
C ILE A 127 -6.51 8.71 -10.03
N GLU A 128 -6.31 9.82 -10.74
CA GLU A 128 -4.97 10.35 -11.03
C GLU A 128 -4.23 10.87 -9.78
N ILE A 129 -4.98 11.48 -8.85
CA ILE A 129 -4.42 12.01 -7.59
C ILE A 129 -3.85 10.88 -6.72
N GLU A 130 -4.49 9.73 -6.75
CA GLU A 130 -4.14 8.55 -5.99
C GLU A 130 -2.78 7.95 -6.36
N ASP A 131 -2.48 7.93 -7.65
CA ASP A 131 -1.24 7.37 -8.17
C ASP A 131 -0.03 8.22 -7.76
N LEU A 132 -0.17 9.54 -7.80
CA LEU A 132 0.87 10.47 -7.34
C LEU A 132 1.12 10.34 -5.84
N GLU A 133 0.07 10.30 -5.02
CA GLU A 133 0.22 10.17 -3.57
C GLU A 133 0.81 8.82 -3.14
N MET A 134 0.52 7.75 -3.87
CA MET A 134 1.13 6.44 -3.61
C MET A 134 2.62 6.47 -3.93
N ALA A 135 3.00 7.04 -5.06
CA ALA A 135 4.40 7.18 -5.45
C ALA A 135 5.19 8.00 -4.41
N ASP A 136 4.65 9.13 -3.98
CA ASP A 136 5.26 9.98 -2.96
C ASP A 136 5.39 9.26 -1.61
N HIS A 137 4.38 8.50 -1.21
CA HIS A 137 4.41 7.70 0.02
C HIS A 137 5.50 6.63 -0.02
N LEU A 138 5.59 5.87 -1.11
CA LEU A 138 6.61 4.84 -1.25
C LEU A 138 8.02 5.43 -1.34
N ALA A 139 8.18 6.57 -2.01
CA ALA A 139 9.45 7.28 -2.06
C ALA A 139 9.90 7.75 -0.66
N ALA A 140 8.98 8.29 0.14
CA ALA A 140 9.25 8.70 1.53
C ALA A 140 9.66 7.52 2.42
N ILE A 141 8.99 6.37 2.30
CA ILE A 141 9.35 5.14 3.01
C ILE A 141 10.76 4.70 2.63
N ARG A 142 11.09 4.72 1.35
CA ARG A 142 12.42 4.35 0.85
C ARG A 142 13.51 5.21 1.49
N VAL A 143 13.31 6.52 1.55
CA VAL A 143 14.25 7.45 2.19
C VAL A 143 14.40 7.14 3.68
N ALA A 144 13.31 6.88 4.40
CA ALA A 144 13.33 6.56 5.82
C ALA A 144 14.08 5.25 6.11
N LEU A 145 13.90 4.21 5.27
CA LEU A 145 14.62 2.95 5.41
C LEU A 145 16.14 3.12 5.24
N PHE A 146 16.57 3.90 4.24
CA PHE A 146 17.99 4.19 4.05
C PHE A 146 18.59 5.02 5.19
N ALA A 147 17.84 5.95 5.76
CA ALA A 147 18.30 6.71 6.91
C ALA A 147 18.50 5.79 8.13
N ALA A 148 17.55 4.89 8.40
CA ALA A 148 17.63 3.92 9.49
C ALA A 148 18.82 2.96 9.33
N GLU A 149 19.14 2.53 8.10
CA GLU A 149 20.32 1.70 7.82
C GLU A 149 21.64 2.43 8.12
N ARG A 150 21.71 3.73 7.83
CA ARG A 150 22.90 4.54 8.12
C ARG A 150 23.11 4.74 9.61
N GLU A 151 22.02 4.91 10.38
CA GLU A 151 22.11 5.07 11.84
C GLU A 151 22.46 3.74 12.55
N ALA A 152 22.08 2.60 11.96
CA ALA A 152 22.38 1.27 12.49
C ALA A 152 23.79 0.77 12.14
N ALA A 153 24.46 1.40 11.19
CA ALA A 153 25.84 1.09 10.80
C ALA A 153 26.84 1.90 11.64
#